data_7d54d9a908569ef67b2240b066492915
#
_entry.id   7d54d9a908569ef67b2240b066492915
#
_cell.length_a   1.000
_cell.length_b   1.000
_cell.length_c   1.000
_cell.angle_alpha   90.00
_cell.angle_beta   90.00
_cell.angle_gamma   90.00
#
_symmetry.space_group_name_H-M   'P 1'
#
loop_
_entity.id
_entity.type
_entity.pdbx_description
1 polymer ?
#
loop_
_entity_poly.entity_id
_entity_poly.type
_entity_poly.pdbx_seq_one_letter_code
_entity_poly.pdbx_strand_id
1 'polypeptide(L)'
;AGVGKSDWEINLGLEKGIACFNVESIAELEVIEELAVAAGKTANVAFRINPNIGAHTHANITTGLAENKFGIAMQDMEKVIERADAMKNINVVGLHFHIGSQILDMGDFEALCNRINELQAKLEKQNIHVQSINVGGGLGVSYDSPDRQPIPDFKDYFRTYTTHLRLR
;
A
#
# COMPACT_ATOMS: atom_id res chain seq x y z
N ALA A 1 8.81 -2.47 0.14
CA ALA A 1 8.11 -1.39 0.83
C ALA A 1 9.10 -0.57 1.65
N GLY A 2 8.69 0.63 2.12
CA GLY A 2 9.49 1.52 2.96
C GLY A 2 9.53 2.93 2.40
N VAL A 3 9.51 3.93 3.31
CA VAL A 3 9.43 5.36 2.97
C VAL A 3 10.76 6.00 2.58
N GLY A 4 11.86 5.29 2.73
CA GLY A 4 13.20 5.81 2.48
C GLY A 4 14.09 4.78 1.76
N LYS A 5 13.65 4.29 0.59
CA LYS A 5 14.47 3.41 -0.23
C LYS A 5 15.68 4.19 -0.76
N SER A 6 16.85 3.65 -0.53
CA SER A 6 18.09 4.19 -1.09
C SER A 6 18.35 3.66 -2.50
N ASP A 7 19.18 4.38 -3.25
CA ASP A 7 19.54 4.01 -4.63
C ASP A 7 20.11 2.59 -4.74
N TRP A 8 20.93 2.18 -3.76
CA TRP A 8 21.51 0.84 -3.77
C TRP A 8 20.46 -0.25 -3.53
N GLU A 9 19.42 0.01 -2.71
CA GLU A 9 18.31 -0.92 -2.48
C GLU A 9 17.43 -1.05 -3.72
N ILE A 10 17.16 0.08 -4.40
CA ILE A 10 16.41 0.09 -5.65
C ILE A 10 17.18 -0.69 -6.73
N ASN A 11 18.47 -0.40 -6.89
CA ASN A 11 19.32 -1.13 -7.85
C ASN A 11 19.39 -2.62 -7.55
N LEU A 12 19.51 -3.01 -6.29
CA LEU A 12 19.48 -4.43 -5.90
C LEU A 12 18.12 -5.06 -6.24
N GLY A 13 17.02 -4.37 -5.97
CA GLY A 13 15.69 -4.83 -6.34
C GLY A 13 15.51 -5.02 -7.85
N LEU A 14 16.00 -4.07 -8.64
CA LEU A 14 16.05 -4.18 -10.11
C LEU A 14 16.92 -5.35 -10.58
N GLU A 15 18.10 -5.52 -9.99
CA GLU A 15 19.00 -6.65 -10.31
C GLU A 15 18.34 -7.99 -10.04
N LYS A 16 17.74 -8.16 -8.87
CA LYS A 16 17.10 -9.41 -8.43
C LYS A 16 15.72 -9.64 -9.04
N GLY A 17 15.16 -8.68 -9.75
CA GLY A 17 13.84 -8.82 -10.40
C GLY A 17 12.73 -9.03 -9.37
N ILE A 18 12.68 -8.20 -8.32
CA ILE A 18 11.60 -8.29 -7.32
C ILE A 18 10.24 -8.09 -7.96
N ALA A 19 9.18 -8.61 -7.33
CA ALA A 19 7.83 -8.55 -7.87
C ALA A 19 7.36 -7.11 -8.12
N CYS A 20 7.55 -6.20 -7.15
CA CYS A 20 7.31 -4.77 -7.34
C CYS A 20 7.94 -3.92 -6.23
N PHE A 21 8.09 -2.63 -6.51
CA PHE A 21 8.38 -1.58 -5.53
C PHE A 21 7.05 -0.95 -5.07
N ASN A 22 6.82 -0.89 -3.76
CA ASN A 22 5.72 -0.10 -3.22
C ASN A 22 6.18 1.36 -3.10
N VAL A 23 5.65 2.22 -3.95
CA VAL A 23 6.10 3.60 -4.12
C VAL A 23 5.33 4.52 -3.18
N GLU A 24 6.06 5.36 -2.46
CA GLU A 24 5.52 6.23 -1.42
C GLU A 24 5.25 7.67 -1.90
N SER A 25 5.88 8.09 -3.02
CA SER A 25 5.78 9.46 -3.55
C SER A 25 6.14 9.54 -5.03
N ILE A 26 5.78 10.64 -5.68
CA ILE A 26 6.18 10.94 -7.06
C ILE A 26 7.71 11.05 -7.17
N ALA A 27 8.36 11.70 -6.19
CA ALA A 27 9.81 11.84 -6.19
C ALA A 27 10.52 10.48 -6.16
N GLU A 28 10.02 9.53 -5.36
CA GLU A 28 10.56 8.17 -5.34
C GLU A 28 10.33 7.45 -6.68
N LEU A 29 9.17 7.64 -7.30
CA LEU A 29 8.85 7.09 -8.62
C LEU A 29 9.85 7.58 -9.67
N GLU A 30 10.21 8.86 -9.65
CA GLU A 30 11.17 9.48 -10.56
C GLU A 30 12.58 8.88 -10.38
N VAL A 31 13.02 8.67 -9.14
CA VAL A 31 14.30 8.00 -8.84
C VAL A 31 14.29 6.55 -9.34
N ILE A 32 13.20 5.82 -9.14
CA ILE A 32 13.07 4.44 -9.63
C ILE A 32 13.15 4.40 -11.17
N GLU A 33 12.49 5.32 -11.87
CA GLU A 33 12.58 5.43 -13.34
C GLU A 33 14.02 5.70 -13.77
N GLU A 34 14.69 6.67 -13.17
CA GLU A 34 16.09 7.02 -13.50
C GLU A 34 17.02 5.80 -13.35
N LEU A 35 16.93 5.10 -12.23
CA LEU A 35 17.74 3.90 -11.97
C LEU A 35 17.37 2.72 -12.88
N ALA A 36 16.09 2.56 -13.21
CA ALA A 36 15.62 1.53 -14.13
C ALA A 36 16.14 1.79 -15.57
N VAL A 37 16.11 3.04 -16.02
CA VAL A 37 16.68 3.45 -17.33
C VAL A 37 18.18 3.17 -17.34
N ALA A 38 18.92 3.59 -16.31
CA ALA A 38 20.35 3.34 -16.21
C ALA A 38 20.73 1.86 -16.21
N ALA A 39 19.86 1.02 -15.60
CA ALA A 39 20.03 -0.44 -15.57
C ALA A 39 19.52 -1.16 -16.85
N GLY A 40 18.89 -0.46 -17.79
CA GLY A 40 18.23 -1.06 -18.95
C GLY A 40 17.10 -2.01 -18.59
N LYS A 41 16.38 -1.73 -17.49
CA LYS A 41 15.31 -2.58 -16.96
C LYS A 41 13.99 -1.82 -16.86
N THR A 42 12.90 -2.53 -16.69
CA THR A 42 11.59 -1.98 -16.33
C THR A 42 11.28 -2.33 -14.88
N ALA A 43 10.90 -1.34 -14.09
CA ALA A 43 10.50 -1.51 -12.70
C ALA A 43 8.98 -1.71 -12.60
N ASN A 44 8.56 -2.81 -11.99
CA ASN A 44 7.18 -2.97 -11.56
C ASN A 44 6.95 -2.15 -10.29
N VAL A 45 5.90 -1.35 -10.27
CA VAL A 45 5.55 -0.50 -9.12
C VAL A 45 4.11 -0.69 -8.69
N ALA A 46 3.89 -0.59 -7.38
CA ALA A 46 2.57 -0.47 -6.78
C ALA A 46 2.53 0.83 -5.98
N PHE A 47 1.51 1.65 -6.14
CA PHE A 47 1.40 2.92 -5.41
C PHE A 47 0.86 2.67 -4.01
N ARG A 48 1.60 3.10 -2.99
CA ARG A 48 1.07 3.16 -1.64
C ARG A 48 0.16 4.36 -1.49
N ILE A 49 -1.11 4.08 -1.33
CA ILE A 49 -2.16 5.09 -1.19
C ILE A 49 -2.53 5.26 0.27
N ASN A 50 -2.58 6.50 0.71
CA ASN A 50 -3.18 6.83 2.00
C ASN A 50 -4.71 6.87 1.84
N PRO A 51 -5.45 5.92 2.44
CA PRO A 51 -6.90 5.84 2.27
C PRO A 51 -7.65 6.90 3.08
N ASN A 52 -6.94 7.69 3.89
CA ASN A 52 -7.50 8.69 4.81
C ASN A 52 -8.60 8.12 5.72
N ILE A 53 -8.31 6.99 6.33
CA ILE A 53 -9.16 6.33 7.32
C ILE A 53 -8.60 6.61 8.70
N GLY A 54 -9.43 7.08 9.63
CA GLY A 54 -9.07 7.15 11.05
C GLY A 54 -9.11 5.75 11.64
N ALA A 55 -7.99 5.03 11.68
CA ALA A 55 -7.91 3.75 12.35
C ALA A 55 -8.01 3.93 13.89
N HIS A 56 -8.81 3.10 14.54
CA HIS A 56 -8.90 3.04 15.99
C HIS A 56 -7.69 2.30 16.56
N THR A 57 -6.55 2.99 16.55
CA THR A 57 -5.34 2.49 17.20
C THR A 57 -5.44 2.67 18.70
N HIS A 58 -4.83 1.79 19.48
CA HIS A 58 -4.84 1.84 20.95
C HIS A 58 -4.51 3.26 21.44
N ALA A 59 -5.28 3.79 22.39
CA ALA A 59 -5.25 5.18 22.88
C ALA A 59 -3.87 5.68 23.42
N ASN A 60 -2.90 4.78 23.59
CA ASN A 60 -1.55 5.10 24.06
C ASN A 60 -0.51 5.22 22.94
N ILE A 61 -0.89 5.01 21.67
CA ILE A 61 -0.01 5.18 20.52
C ILE A 61 -0.61 6.28 19.65
N THR A 62 -0.24 7.52 19.93
CA THR A 62 -0.56 8.72 19.11
C THR A 62 0.08 8.62 17.69
N THR A 63 0.44 7.43 17.23
CA THR A 63 1.07 7.16 15.94
C THR A 63 0.06 7.09 14.79
N GLY A 64 -1.22 6.91 15.05
CA GLY A 64 -2.25 6.89 14.00
C GLY A 64 -2.31 8.16 13.15
N LEU A 65 -1.97 9.31 13.73
CA LEU A 65 -1.80 10.57 13.01
C LEU A 65 -0.47 10.66 12.26
N ALA A 66 0.57 9.93 12.68
CA ALA A 66 1.88 9.92 12.02
C ALA A 66 1.89 8.95 10.83
N GLU A 67 1.24 7.81 10.94
CA GLU A 67 1.12 6.84 9.84
C GLU A 67 0.21 7.34 8.72
N ASN A 68 -0.79 8.18 9.02
CA ASN A 68 -1.59 8.88 8.01
C ASN A 68 -0.80 9.90 7.17
N LYS A 69 0.50 10.08 7.43
CA LYS A 69 1.38 10.96 6.64
C LYS A 69 2.12 10.23 5.52
N PHE A 70 2.13 8.91 5.54
CA PHE A 70 2.84 8.12 4.55
C PHE A 70 1.97 7.76 3.36
N GLY A 71 2.63 7.57 2.22
CA GLY A 71 1.97 7.23 0.97
C GLY A 71 1.40 8.45 0.24
N ILE A 72 0.85 8.19 -0.91
CA ILE A 72 0.26 9.16 -1.83
C ILE A 72 -1.17 9.44 -1.40
N ALA A 73 -1.55 10.70 -1.31
CA ALA A 73 -2.94 11.06 -1.01
C ALA A 73 -3.88 10.65 -2.15
N MET A 74 -5.08 10.17 -1.81
CA MET A 74 -6.06 9.75 -2.83
C MET A 74 -6.39 10.82 -3.86
N GLN A 75 -6.32 12.09 -3.49
CA GLN A 75 -6.55 13.23 -4.38
C GLN A 75 -5.43 13.43 -5.41
N ASP A 76 -4.23 12.92 -5.14
CA ASP A 76 -3.07 13.06 -6.02
C ASP A 76 -2.88 11.86 -6.96
N MET A 77 -3.76 10.86 -6.86
CA MET A 77 -3.68 9.62 -7.65
C MET A 77 -3.65 9.86 -9.16
N GLU A 78 -4.49 10.77 -9.67
CA GLU A 78 -4.55 11.06 -11.10
C GLU A 78 -3.20 11.60 -11.60
N LYS A 79 -2.59 12.54 -10.86
CA LYS A 79 -1.26 13.08 -11.21
C LYS A 79 -0.17 12.01 -11.20
N VAL A 80 -0.23 11.09 -10.22
CA VAL A 80 0.75 10.00 -10.11
C VAL A 80 0.63 9.02 -11.28
N ILE A 81 -0.59 8.70 -11.67
CA ILE A 81 -0.86 7.81 -12.81
C ILE A 81 -0.39 8.47 -14.11
N GLU A 82 -0.79 9.72 -14.37
CA GLU A 82 -0.33 10.47 -15.54
C GLU A 82 1.20 10.55 -15.60
N ARG A 83 1.84 10.74 -14.44
CA ARG A 83 3.29 10.78 -14.37
C ARG A 83 3.93 9.44 -14.69
N ALA A 84 3.37 8.35 -14.16
CA ALA A 84 3.84 7.00 -14.42
C ALA A 84 3.65 6.59 -15.88
N ASP A 85 2.52 6.94 -16.50
CA ASP A 85 2.23 6.66 -17.91
C ASP A 85 3.21 7.34 -18.88
N ALA A 86 3.78 8.47 -18.46
CA ALA A 86 4.82 9.16 -19.23
C ALA A 86 6.21 8.50 -19.12
N MET A 87 6.40 7.56 -18.19
CA MET A 87 7.67 6.88 -17.90
C MET A 87 7.77 5.57 -18.66
N LYS A 88 8.87 5.38 -19.40
CA LYS A 88 9.04 4.21 -20.29
C LYS A 88 9.49 2.95 -19.55
N ASN A 89 10.15 3.12 -18.40
CA ASN A 89 10.74 2.03 -17.64
C ASN A 89 9.99 1.76 -16.32
N ILE A 90 8.77 2.28 -16.20
CA ILE A 90 7.83 2.00 -15.11
C ILE A 90 6.65 1.17 -15.65
N ASN A 91 6.31 0.13 -14.90
CA ASN A 91 5.11 -0.67 -15.13
C ASN A 91 4.26 -0.68 -13.87
N VAL A 92 3.11 -0.04 -13.90
CA VAL A 92 2.19 0.02 -12.75
C VAL A 92 1.42 -1.29 -12.65
N VAL A 93 1.71 -2.08 -11.62
CA VAL A 93 1.12 -3.42 -11.42
C VAL A 93 0.10 -3.47 -10.29
N GLY A 94 0.03 -2.47 -9.42
CA GLY A 94 -0.86 -2.57 -8.29
C GLY A 94 -0.99 -1.35 -7.40
N LEU A 95 -1.78 -1.54 -6.36
CA LEU A 95 -1.96 -0.61 -5.26
C LEU A 95 -1.51 -1.26 -3.95
N HIS A 96 -0.99 -0.45 -3.05
CA HIS A 96 -0.60 -0.85 -1.72
C HIS A 96 -1.23 0.08 -0.68
N PHE A 97 -1.65 -0.50 0.43
CA PHE A 97 -2.26 0.22 1.56
C PHE A 97 -1.62 -0.24 2.85
N HIS A 98 -1.59 0.64 3.84
CA HIS A 98 -1.22 0.31 5.20
C HIS A 98 -1.83 1.34 6.13
N ILE A 99 -2.78 0.92 6.97
CA ILE A 99 -3.60 1.84 7.79
C ILE A 99 -3.11 2.01 9.22
N GLY A 100 -2.10 1.24 9.61
CA GLY A 100 -1.53 1.32 10.95
C GLY A 100 -1.09 -0.03 11.51
N SER A 101 -0.69 -0.01 12.76
CA SER A 101 -0.22 -1.16 13.51
C SER A 101 -1.07 -1.37 14.76
N GLN A 102 -1.11 -2.62 15.26
CA GLN A 102 -1.85 -3.00 16.49
C GLN A 102 -3.36 -2.71 16.40
N ILE A 103 -3.96 -2.95 15.24
CA ILE A 103 -5.38 -2.80 14.98
C ILE A 103 -6.10 -4.09 15.39
N LEU A 104 -7.06 -3.98 16.29
CA LEU A 104 -7.89 -5.11 16.77
C LEU A 104 -9.34 -5.00 16.34
N ASP A 105 -9.76 -3.82 15.88
CA ASP A 105 -11.12 -3.59 15.37
C ASP A 105 -11.20 -3.98 13.89
N MET A 106 -11.96 -5.03 13.58
CA MET A 106 -12.19 -5.47 12.20
C MET A 106 -12.92 -4.43 11.35
N GLY A 107 -13.67 -3.50 11.97
CA GLY A 107 -14.30 -2.38 11.30
C GLY A 107 -13.32 -1.46 10.56
N ASP A 108 -12.10 -1.32 11.05
CA ASP A 108 -11.06 -0.53 10.37
C ASP A 108 -10.62 -1.21 9.06
N PHE A 109 -10.51 -2.54 9.05
CA PHE A 109 -10.20 -3.30 7.84
C PHE A 109 -11.38 -3.34 6.86
N GLU A 110 -12.62 -3.36 7.35
CA GLU A 110 -13.81 -3.20 6.51
C GLU A 110 -13.85 -1.81 5.86
N ALA A 111 -13.57 -0.76 6.62
CA ALA A 111 -13.46 0.60 6.09
C ALA A 111 -12.38 0.72 5.01
N LEU A 112 -11.24 0.04 5.20
CA LEU A 112 -10.19 -0.07 4.18
C LEU A 112 -10.73 -0.73 2.90
N CYS A 113 -11.43 -1.86 3.01
CA CYS A 113 -12.02 -2.55 1.86
C CYS A 113 -12.95 -1.62 1.07
N ASN A 114 -13.79 -0.86 1.76
CA ASN A 114 -14.71 0.09 1.13
C ASN A 114 -13.95 1.18 0.36
N ARG A 115 -12.88 1.72 0.95
CA ARG A 115 -12.02 2.71 0.26
C ARG A 115 -11.30 2.14 -0.96
N ILE A 116 -10.80 0.91 -0.85
CA ILE A 116 -10.17 0.22 -1.99
C ILE A 116 -11.19 0.03 -3.11
N ASN A 117 -12.42 -0.40 -2.78
CA ASN A 117 -13.49 -0.60 -3.76
C ASN A 117 -13.87 0.71 -4.47
N GLU A 118 -13.97 1.83 -3.74
CA GLU A 118 -14.20 3.16 -4.32
C GLU A 118 -13.08 3.56 -5.28
N LEU A 119 -11.83 3.34 -4.90
CA LEU A 119 -10.69 3.67 -5.72
C LEU A 119 -10.62 2.81 -6.99
N GLN A 120 -10.81 1.49 -6.86
CA GLN A 120 -10.87 0.60 -8.02
C GLN A 120 -11.96 1.05 -9.01
N ALA A 121 -13.16 1.41 -8.52
CA ALA A 121 -14.25 1.90 -9.36
C ALA A 121 -13.92 3.22 -10.08
N LYS A 122 -13.08 4.06 -9.47
CA LYS A 122 -12.57 5.30 -10.10
C LYS A 122 -11.57 4.99 -11.21
N LEU A 123 -10.59 4.12 -10.92
CA LEU A 123 -9.57 3.71 -11.89
C LEU A 123 -10.18 2.99 -13.09
N GLU A 124 -11.17 2.14 -12.86
CA GLU A 124 -11.89 1.42 -13.92
C GLU A 124 -12.59 2.38 -14.90
N LYS A 125 -13.19 3.48 -14.39
CA LYS A 125 -13.79 4.53 -15.24
C LYS A 125 -12.77 5.24 -16.14
N GLN A 126 -11.51 5.24 -15.74
CA GLN A 126 -10.37 5.78 -16.48
C GLN A 126 -9.68 4.71 -17.33
N ASN A 127 -10.26 3.50 -17.42
CA ASN A 127 -9.69 2.34 -18.10
C ASN A 127 -8.32 1.90 -17.55
N ILE A 128 -8.10 2.11 -16.25
CA ILE A 128 -6.87 1.71 -15.54
C ILE A 128 -7.18 0.46 -14.72
N HIS A 129 -6.48 -0.62 -15.03
CA HIS A 129 -6.61 -1.89 -14.36
C HIS A 129 -5.34 -2.25 -13.62
N VAL A 130 -5.46 -2.61 -12.35
CA VAL A 130 -4.33 -3.07 -11.53
C VAL A 130 -4.39 -4.58 -11.35
N GLN A 131 -3.22 -5.21 -11.38
CA GLN A 131 -3.11 -6.67 -11.29
C GLN A 131 -3.13 -7.17 -9.84
N SER A 132 -2.78 -6.29 -8.90
CA SER A 132 -2.65 -6.65 -7.48
C SER A 132 -3.08 -5.55 -6.54
N ILE A 133 -3.64 -5.98 -5.42
CA ILE A 133 -3.96 -5.11 -4.27
C ILE A 133 -3.24 -5.69 -3.06
N ASN A 134 -2.33 -4.90 -2.49
CA ASN A 134 -1.65 -5.22 -1.25
C ASN A 134 -2.32 -4.43 -0.11
N VAL A 135 -3.03 -5.12 0.75
CA VAL A 135 -3.80 -4.50 1.85
C VAL A 135 -2.93 -4.13 3.06
N GLY A 136 -1.63 -4.39 2.98
CA GLY A 136 -0.70 -4.13 4.08
C GLY A 136 -0.79 -5.18 5.19
N GLY A 137 -0.55 -4.73 6.41
CA GLY A 137 -0.64 -5.54 7.62
C GLY A 137 -1.38 -4.76 8.71
N GLY A 138 -0.85 -4.82 9.93
CA GLY A 138 -1.35 -4.02 11.03
C GLY A 138 -2.24 -4.76 12.01
N LEU A 139 -2.59 -6.02 11.75
CA LEU A 139 -3.34 -6.82 12.72
C LEU A 139 -2.59 -6.87 14.05
N GLY A 140 -3.30 -6.53 15.13
CA GLY A 140 -2.74 -6.43 16.45
C GLY A 140 -2.40 -7.79 17.07
N VAL A 141 -1.37 -7.79 17.92
CA VAL A 141 -0.92 -8.95 18.71
C VAL A 141 -0.67 -8.55 20.14
N SER A 142 -0.79 -9.49 21.08
CA SER A 142 -0.38 -9.25 22.47
C SER A 142 1.13 -9.41 22.61
N TYR A 143 1.81 -8.35 23.06
CA TYR A 143 3.25 -8.40 23.33
C TYR A 143 3.57 -8.96 24.73
N ASP A 144 2.69 -8.69 25.71
CA ASP A 144 2.99 -9.00 27.13
C ASP A 144 2.62 -10.44 27.51
N SER A 145 1.55 -10.97 26.92
CA SER A 145 1.02 -12.27 27.29
C SER A 145 0.37 -12.97 26.10
N PRO A 146 1.14 -13.31 25.06
CA PRO A 146 0.59 -13.86 23.81
C PRO A 146 -0.16 -15.18 24.03
N ASP A 147 0.24 -15.96 25.03
CA ASP A 147 -0.39 -17.26 25.35
C ASP A 147 -1.63 -17.14 26.27
N ARG A 148 -1.83 -16.00 26.90
CA ARG A 148 -2.90 -15.78 27.89
C ARG A 148 -3.97 -14.80 27.44
N GLN A 149 -3.66 -13.94 26.49
CA GLN A 149 -4.59 -12.99 25.91
C GLN A 149 -5.16 -13.55 24.61
N PRO A 150 -6.36 -13.15 24.23
CA PRO A 150 -6.92 -13.56 22.94
C PRO A 150 -5.94 -13.25 21.82
N ILE A 151 -5.53 -14.27 21.10
CA ILE A 151 -4.81 -14.10 19.84
C ILE A 151 -5.81 -13.51 18.85
N PRO A 152 -5.42 -12.56 18.00
CA PRO A 152 -6.29 -12.05 16.96
C PRO A 152 -6.88 -13.18 16.14
N ASP A 153 -8.17 -13.12 15.84
CA ASP A 153 -8.83 -14.12 14.99
C ASP A 153 -8.41 -13.94 13.53
N PHE A 154 -7.39 -14.69 13.12
CA PHE A 154 -6.91 -14.67 11.74
C PHE A 154 -8.00 -15.07 10.73
N LYS A 155 -8.95 -15.93 11.12
CA LYS A 155 -10.07 -16.30 10.24
C LYS A 155 -10.99 -15.10 10.03
N ASP A 156 -11.25 -14.34 11.08
CA ASP A 156 -12.08 -13.14 11.01
C ASP A 156 -11.39 -12.05 10.16
N TYR A 157 -10.09 -11.86 10.34
CA TYR A 157 -9.29 -10.97 9.52
C TYR A 157 -9.41 -11.29 8.02
N PHE A 158 -9.14 -12.54 7.63
CA PHE A 158 -9.26 -12.95 6.23
C PHE A 158 -10.71 -12.93 5.74
N ARG A 159 -11.68 -13.29 6.58
CA ARG A 159 -13.11 -13.22 6.24
C ARG A 159 -13.54 -11.78 5.94
N THR A 160 -13.06 -10.80 6.69
CA THR A 160 -13.35 -9.39 6.45
C THR A 160 -12.96 -9.01 5.02
N TYR A 161 -11.74 -9.33 4.59
CA TYR A 161 -11.31 -9.04 3.22
C TYR A 161 -12.10 -9.83 2.17
N THR A 162 -12.32 -11.11 2.37
CA THR A 162 -13.05 -11.93 1.39
C THR A 162 -14.52 -11.54 1.26
N THR A 163 -15.10 -10.94 2.31
CA THR A 163 -16.49 -10.49 2.31
C THR A 163 -16.64 -9.09 1.71
N HIS A 164 -15.73 -8.17 2.04
CA HIS A 164 -15.90 -6.75 1.77
C HIS A 164 -15.05 -6.22 0.61
N LEU A 165 -13.93 -6.86 0.28
CA LEU A 165 -13.08 -6.45 -0.83
C LEU A 165 -13.58 -7.04 -2.15
N ARG A 166 -13.82 -6.20 -3.13
CA ARG A 166 -14.23 -6.58 -4.48
C ARG A 166 -13.04 -6.43 -5.42
N LEU A 167 -12.46 -7.54 -5.84
CA LEU A 167 -11.43 -7.52 -6.88
C LEU A 167 -12.10 -7.34 -8.26
N ARG A 168 -11.56 -6.43 -9.07
CA ARG A 168 -12.10 -6.03 -10.38
C ARG A 168 -11.06 -6.23 -11.49
#